data_4e9f3f2aaf4806559da23abd04425d04
#
_entry.id   4e9f3f2aaf4806559da23abd04425d04
#
_cell.length_a   1.000
_cell.length_b   1.000
_cell.length_c   1.000
_cell.angle_alpha   90.00
_cell.angle_beta   90.00
_cell.angle_gamma   90.00
#
_symmetry.space_group_name_H-M   'P 1'
#
loop_
_entity.id
_entity.type
_entity.pdbx_description
1 polymer ?
#
loop_
_entity_poly.entity_id
_entity_poly.type
_entity_poly.pdbx_seq_one_letter_code
_entity_poly.pdbx_strand_id
1 'polypeptide(L)'
;RLNILKETPRLRFLPAVCLWSCAASAAAAGYPDKPVRVIVPVAAGGGTDIIARIVTTRLGENLGAAFVIDNRAGAGGILGNEIVAHAQPDGYTLLFTYAAHTIVPFIYRKVPYDVYKDFAPVTMAGSQPLLLAINAAVKANTVQELIALAKSRPNELNVALATPSSSGALAAELFKILTNTQMV
;
A
#
# COMPACT_ATOMS: atom_id res chain seq x y z
N ARG A 1 62.54 -2.97 68.94
CA ARG A 1 62.08 -3.83 67.79
C ARG A 1 60.65 -3.43 67.50
N LEU A 2 60.44 -2.64 66.44
CA LEU A 2 59.14 -2.24 65.94
C LEU A 2 58.54 -3.40 65.18
N ASN A 3 57.33 -3.77 65.52
CA ASN A 3 56.43 -4.61 64.68
C ASN A 3 55.41 -3.71 64.07
N ILE A 4 55.52 -3.45 62.77
CA ILE A 4 54.51 -2.70 61.98
C ILE A 4 53.66 -3.80 61.37
N LEU A 5 52.40 -3.94 61.88
CA LEU A 5 51.36 -4.74 61.27
C LEU A 5 50.77 -3.96 60.13
N LYS A 6 50.98 -4.50 58.93
CA LYS A 6 50.33 -3.99 57.68
C LYS A 6 48.82 -4.31 57.72
N GLU A 7 48.00 -3.32 57.86
CA GLU A 7 46.57 -3.44 57.58
C GLU A 7 46.35 -3.30 56.08
N THR A 8 45.82 -4.36 55.48
CA THR A 8 45.35 -4.36 54.10
C THR A 8 43.93 -3.80 54.04
N PRO A 9 43.61 -2.79 53.21
CA PRO A 9 42.26 -2.33 53.06
C PRO A 9 41.42 -3.35 52.28
N ARG A 10 40.43 -3.91 52.92
CA ARG A 10 39.40 -4.73 52.27
C ARG A 10 38.49 -3.84 51.44
N LEU A 11 38.75 -3.87 50.11
CA LEU A 11 37.88 -3.22 49.11
C LEU A 11 36.55 -3.93 49.09
N ARG A 12 35.51 -3.28 49.65
CA ARG A 12 34.12 -3.72 49.56
C ARG A 12 33.59 -3.35 48.19
N PHE A 13 33.69 -4.23 47.21
CA PHE A 13 32.92 -4.15 45.99
C PHE A 13 31.47 -4.50 46.33
N LEU A 14 30.59 -3.50 46.45
CA LEU A 14 29.15 -3.68 46.46
C LEU A 14 28.68 -4.01 45.04
N PRO A 15 27.67 -4.88 44.89
CA PRO A 15 27.14 -5.29 43.60
C PRO A 15 26.24 -4.23 43.01
N ALA A 16 26.81 -3.30 42.23
CA ALA A 16 26.06 -2.31 41.43
C ALA A 16 25.60 -2.88 40.08
N VAL A 17 25.72 -4.18 39.85
CA VAL A 17 25.47 -4.81 38.53
C VAL A 17 24.03 -5.33 38.38
N CYS A 18 23.23 -5.41 39.44
CA CYS A 18 21.89 -6.01 39.35
C CYS A 18 20.73 -5.05 39.01
N LEU A 19 20.95 -3.75 38.83
CA LEU A 19 19.87 -2.79 38.57
C LEU A 19 19.65 -2.44 37.09
N TRP A 20 20.47 -2.94 36.18
CA TRP A 20 20.31 -2.63 34.75
C TRP A 20 19.59 -3.70 33.93
N SER A 21 19.27 -4.85 34.54
CA SER A 21 18.59 -5.95 33.83
C SER A 21 17.06 -5.89 33.83
N CYS A 22 16.43 -4.97 34.56
CA CYS A 22 14.97 -4.86 34.62
C CYS A 22 14.33 -3.88 33.64
N ALA A 23 15.12 -3.09 32.89
CA ALA A 23 14.56 -2.08 31.99
C ALA A 23 14.24 -2.60 30.56
N ALA A 24 14.59 -3.84 30.22
CA ALA A 24 14.44 -4.37 28.87
C ALA A 24 13.14 -5.18 28.62
N SER A 25 12.32 -5.40 29.67
CA SER A 25 11.09 -6.22 29.53
C SER A 25 9.78 -5.42 29.38
N ALA A 26 9.84 -4.11 29.24
CA ALA A 26 8.64 -3.27 29.13
C ALA A 26 8.16 -3.00 27.68
N ALA A 27 8.71 -3.68 26.67
CA ALA A 27 8.45 -3.34 25.26
C ALA A 27 7.80 -4.47 24.46
N ALA A 28 7.00 -5.32 25.08
CA ALA A 28 6.13 -6.24 24.34
C ALA A 28 4.68 -6.08 24.77
N ALA A 29 4.17 -4.87 24.89
CA ALA A 29 2.75 -4.62 24.75
C ALA A 29 2.38 -5.07 23.33
N GLY A 30 1.59 -6.16 23.23
CA GLY A 30 1.32 -6.82 21.95
C GLY A 30 0.71 -5.85 20.94
N TYR A 31 1.41 -5.60 19.83
CA TYR A 31 0.83 -4.91 18.69
C TYR A 31 -0.18 -5.83 18.01
N PRO A 32 -1.38 -5.32 17.66
CA PRO A 32 -1.92 -3.99 17.95
C PRO A 32 -2.65 -3.94 19.29
N ASP A 33 -2.43 -2.90 20.10
CA ASP A 33 -3.12 -2.63 21.39
C ASP A 33 -4.30 -1.65 21.28
N LYS A 34 -4.45 -1.03 20.10
CA LYS A 34 -5.54 -0.10 19.74
C LYS A 34 -5.99 -0.36 18.30
N PRO A 35 -7.16 0.16 17.87
CA PRO A 35 -7.63 0.00 16.50
C PRO A 35 -6.63 0.49 15.46
N VAL A 36 -6.43 -0.30 14.40
CA VAL A 36 -5.61 0.03 13.25
C VAL A 36 -6.48 0.65 12.16
N ARG A 37 -6.14 1.87 11.73
CA ARG A 37 -6.82 2.56 10.64
C ARG A 37 -6.22 2.12 9.31
N VAL A 38 -7.07 1.68 8.38
CA VAL A 38 -6.66 1.23 7.04
C VAL A 38 -7.24 2.18 5.99
N ILE A 39 -6.40 3.03 5.44
CA ILE A 39 -6.77 3.96 4.37
C ILE A 39 -6.85 3.19 3.06
N VAL A 40 -8.00 3.28 2.38
CA VAL A 40 -8.24 2.70 1.06
C VAL A 40 -8.53 3.84 0.08
N PRO A 41 -7.63 4.14 -0.88
CA PRO A 41 -7.70 5.34 -1.72
C PRO A 41 -8.67 5.19 -2.90
N VAL A 42 -9.77 4.46 -2.69
CA VAL A 42 -10.85 4.27 -3.67
C VAL A 42 -12.21 4.39 -3.00
N ALA A 43 -13.26 4.57 -3.80
CA ALA A 43 -14.63 4.54 -3.30
C ALA A 43 -14.98 3.17 -2.70
N ALA A 44 -15.84 3.17 -1.71
CA ALA A 44 -16.35 1.94 -1.10
C ALA A 44 -17.06 1.07 -2.16
N GLY A 45 -16.90 -0.25 -2.04
CA GLY A 45 -17.50 -1.24 -2.97
C GLY A 45 -16.66 -1.51 -4.22
N GLY A 46 -15.57 -0.81 -4.45
CA GLY A 46 -14.61 -1.13 -5.52
C GLY A 46 -13.79 -2.39 -5.21
N GLY A 47 -13.18 -3.00 -6.23
CA GLY A 47 -12.42 -4.24 -6.07
C GLY A 47 -11.33 -4.18 -4.99
N THR A 48 -10.59 -3.08 -4.93
CA THR A 48 -9.57 -2.86 -3.89
C THR A 48 -10.19 -2.79 -2.49
N ASP A 49 -11.34 -2.14 -2.34
CA ASP A 49 -12.07 -2.04 -1.06
C ASP A 49 -12.58 -3.41 -0.60
N ILE A 50 -13.14 -4.21 -1.51
CA ILE A 50 -13.60 -5.57 -1.21
C ILE A 50 -12.45 -6.44 -0.69
N ILE A 51 -11.31 -6.44 -1.38
CA ILE A 51 -10.14 -7.21 -0.95
C ILE A 51 -9.62 -6.68 0.39
N ALA A 52 -9.55 -5.36 0.58
CA ALA A 52 -9.15 -4.76 1.84
C ALA A 52 -10.04 -5.23 3.00
N ARG A 53 -11.37 -5.28 2.82
CA ARG A 53 -12.32 -5.76 3.83
C ARG A 53 -12.11 -7.24 4.17
N ILE A 54 -11.90 -8.08 3.17
CA ILE A 54 -11.63 -9.51 3.39
C ILE A 54 -10.35 -9.69 4.21
N VAL A 55 -9.27 -9.00 3.83
CA VAL A 55 -7.98 -9.11 4.51
C VAL A 55 -8.05 -8.55 5.93
N THR A 56 -8.62 -7.36 6.10
CA THR A 56 -8.70 -6.72 7.43
C THR A 56 -9.60 -7.46 8.40
N THR A 57 -10.69 -8.09 7.92
CA THR A 57 -11.52 -8.97 8.76
C THR A 57 -10.70 -10.14 9.29
N ARG A 58 -9.95 -10.82 8.42
CA ARG A 58 -9.09 -11.95 8.83
C ARG A 58 -7.94 -11.52 9.74
N LEU A 59 -7.35 -10.37 9.50
CA LEU A 59 -6.34 -9.80 10.41
C LEU A 59 -6.94 -9.52 11.80
N GLY A 60 -8.15 -8.95 11.84
CA GLY A 60 -8.85 -8.69 13.10
C GLY A 60 -9.13 -9.96 13.90
N GLU A 61 -9.62 -11.01 13.24
CA GLU A 61 -9.85 -12.32 13.83
C GLU A 61 -8.55 -12.94 14.39
N ASN A 62 -7.46 -12.87 13.64
CA ASN A 62 -6.19 -13.50 14.01
C ASN A 62 -5.42 -12.74 15.10
N LEU A 63 -5.50 -11.41 15.09
CA LEU A 63 -4.74 -10.54 15.99
C LEU A 63 -5.56 -10.05 17.20
N GLY A 64 -6.86 -10.36 17.25
CA GLY A 64 -7.75 -9.91 18.31
C GLY A 64 -7.92 -8.39 18.39
N ALA A 65 -7.78 -7.69 17.25
CA ALA A 65 -7.78 -6.23 17.17
C ALA A 65 -8.72 -5.71 16.07
N ALA A 66 -9.22 -4.48 16.24
CA ALA A 66 -10.07 -3.84 15.25
C ALA A 66 -9.23 -3.21 14.11
N PHE A 67 -9.56 -3.54 12.87
CA PHE A 67 -9.06 -2.88 11.67
C PHE A 67 -10.20 -2.07 11.04
N VAL A 68 -10.04 -0.74 11.01
CA VAL A 68 -11.09 0.19 10.57
C VAL A 68 -10.76 0.71 9.18
N ILE A 69 -11.56 0.33 8.18
CA ILE A 69 -11.42 0.82 6.81
C ILE A 69 -11.96 2.25 6.71
N ASP A 70 -11.14 3.11 6.12
CA ASP A 70 -11.47 4.50 5.81
C ASP A 70 -11.21 4.77 4.33
N ASN A 71 -12.28 4.84 3.54
CA ASN A 71 -12.21 5.08 2.11
C ASN A 71 -11.95 6.57 1.82
N ARG A 72 -10.81 6.87 1.18
CA ARG A 72 -10.36 8.22 0.81
C ARG A 72 -10.08 8.31 -0.68
N ALA A 73 -11.14 8.27 -1.46
CA ALA A 73 -11.05 8.41 -2.92
C ALA A 73 -10.75 9.87 -3.32
N GLY A 74 -10.10 10.02 -4.47
CA GLY A 74 -9.87 11.33 -5.10
C GLY A 74 -8.50 11.45 -5.75
N ALA A 75 -8.43 12.21 -6.84
CA ALA A 75 -7.20 12.49 -7.59
C ALA A 75 -6.36 11.23 -7.92
N GLY A 76 -7.01 10.16 -8.39
CA GLY A 76 -6.31 8.90 -8.70
C GLY A 76 -5.71 8.17 -7.48
N GLY A 77 -6.19 8.48 -6.27
CA GLY A 77 -5.69 7.91 -5.01
C GLY A 77 -4.71 8.81 -4.25
N ILE A 78 -4.34 9.98 -4.81
CA ILE A 78 -3.40 10.92 -4.16
C ILE A 78 -3.86 11.28 -2.77
N LEU A 79 -5.15 11.61 -2.57
CA LEU A 79 -5.68 12.06 -1.28
C LEU A 79 -5.50 11.00 -0.18
N GLY A 80 -5.82 9.74 -0.47
CA GLY A 80 -5.65 8.66 0.50
C GLY A 80 -4.19 8.36 0.79
N ASN A 81 -3.34 8.35 -0.23
CA ASN A 81 -1.91 8.12 -0.09
C ASN A 81 -1.23 9.23 0.74
N GLU A 82 -1.58 10.50 0.51
CA GLU A 82 -1.05 11.64 1.26
C GLU A 82 -1.34 11.55 2.77
N ILE A 83 -2.55 11.11 3.15
CA ILE A 83 -2.91 10.91 4.55
C ILE A 83 -1.93 9.93 5.23
N VAL A 84 -1.59 8.83 4.55
CA VAL A 84 -0.69 7.82 5.12
C VAL A 84 0.76 8.28 5.11
N ALA A 85 1.21 8.96 4.04
CA ALA A 85 2.55 9.50 3.94
C ALA A 85 2.88 10.48 5.09
N HIS A 86 1.88 11.21 5.59
CA HIS A 86 2.05 12.16 6.71
C HIS A 86 1.61 11.58 8.08
N ALA A 87 1.19 10.32 8.13
CA ALA A 87 0.82 9.68 9.40
C ALA A 87 2.07 9.35 10.23
N GLN A 88 1.86 9.14 11.54
CA GLN A 88 2.93 8.62 12.40
C GLN A 88 3.32 7.21 11.95
N PRO A 89 4.63 6.89 11.85
CA PRO A 89 5.11 5.58 11.39
C PRO A 89 5.07 4.53 12.52
N ASP A 90 3.95 4.48 13.24
CA ASP A 90 3.73 3.60 14.41
C ASP A 90 3.00 2.29 14.08
N GLY A 91 2.66 2.07 12.80
CA GLY A 91 1.93 0.90 12.33
C GLY A 91 0.41 0.97 12.50
N TYR A 92 -0.15 2.03 13.10
CA TYR A 92 -1.60 2.15 13.31
C TYR A 92 -2.35 2.89 12.20
N THR A 93 -1.62 3.38 11.18
CA THR A 93 -2.22 3.88 9.95
C THR A 93 -1.59 3.14 8.77
N LEU A 94 -2.37 2.29 8.13
CA LEU A 94 -1.94 1.48 7.00
C LEU A 94 -2.56 1.99 5.71
N LEU A 95 -1.84 1.81 4.60
CA LEU A 95 -2.34 2.05 3.26
C LEU A 95 -2.65 0.71 2.57
N PHE A 96 -3.90 0.52 2.15
CA PHE A 96 -4.27 -0.60 1.27
C PHE A 96 -4.52 -0.06 -0.13
N THR A 97 -3.50 -0.11 -0.97
CA THR A 97 -3.49 0.58 -2.27
C THR A 97 -3.41 -0.41 -3.44
N TYR A 98 -3.36 0.11 -4.65
CA TYR A 98 -3.31 -0.61 -5.92
C TYR A 98 -2.28 0.05 -6.87
N ALA A 99 -2.17 -0.44 -8.08
CA ALA A 99 -1.15 0.01 -9.04
C ALA A 99 -1.09 1.54 -9.25
N ALA A 100 -2.21 2.26 -9.07
CA ALA A 100 -2.20 3.71 -9.17
C ALA A 100 -1.18 4.40 -8.25
N HIS A 101 -0.87 3.80 -7.09
CA HIS A 101 0.14 4.32 -6.17
C HIS A 101 1.49 4.58 -6.85
N THR A 102 1.93 3.65 -7.70
CA THR A 102 3.19 3.76 -8.44
C THR A 102 3.08 4.49 -9.78
N ILE A 103 1.86 4.61 -10.33
CA ILE A 103 1.60 5.23 -11.64
C ILE A 103 1.42 6.75 -11.51
N VAL A 104 0.79 7.20 -10.44
CA VAL A 104 0.42 8.60 -10.20
C VAL A 104 1.59 9.59 -10.38
N PRO A 105 2.83 9.34 -9.90
CA PRO A 105 3.94 10.27 -10.07
C PRO A 105 4.33 10.53 -11.54
N PHE A 106 3.98 9.64 -12.46
CA PHE A 106 4.27 9.78 -13.89
C PHE A 106 3.17 10.52 -14.66
N ILE A 107 1.97 10.60 -14.07
CA ILE A 107 0.80 11.22 -14.72
C ILE A 107 0.51 12.61 -14.18
N TYR A 108 0.68 12.82 -12.86
CA TYR A 108 0.39 14.08 -12.20
C TYR A 108 1.65 14.91 -12.02
N ARG A 109 1.58 16.19 -12.36
CA ARG A 109 2.72 17.12 -12.28
C ARG A 109 3.24 17.33 -10.86
N LYS A 110 2.36 17.21 -9.86
CA LYS A 110 2.70 17.41 -8.45
C LYS A 110 1.99 16.36 -7.60
N VAL A 111 2.78 15.58 -6.89
CA VAL A 111 2.34 14.59 -5.92
C VAL A 111 2.98 14.96 -4.58
N PRO A 112 2.20 15.11 -3.48
CA PRO A 112 2.69 15.64 -2.21
C PRO A 112 3.43 14.60 -1.34
N TYR A 113 3.91 13.52 -1.93
CA TYR A 113 4.66 12.45 -1.25
C TYR A 113 5.62 11.75 -2.22
N ASP A 114 6.61 11.08 -1.66
CA ASP A 114 7.55 10.20 -2.39
C ASP A 114 7.12 8.74 -2.19
N VAL A 115 6.77 8.07 -3.28
CA VAL A 115 6.26 6.68 -3.26
C VAL A 115 7.26 5.70 -2.64
N TYR A 116 8.55 5.99 -2.73
CA TYR A 116 9.61 5.09 -2.28
C TYR A 116 10.16 5.41 -0.90
N LYS A 117 10.05 6.69 -0.45
CA LYS A 117 10.64 7.13 0.81
C LYS A 117 9.63 7.25 1.95
N ASP A 118 8.38 7.61 1.61
CA ASP A 118 7.38 7.93 2.62
C ASP A 118 6.53 6.70 3.01
N PHE A 119 6.80 5.55 2.42
CA PHE A 119 6.06 4.31 2.68
C PHE A 119 6.98 3.13 2.94
N ALA A 120 6.67 2.36 3.97
CA ALA A 120 7.29 1.06 4.23
C ALA A 120 6.37 -0.05 3.68
N PRO A 121 6.77 -0.80 2.63
CA PRO A 121 5.94 -1.87 2.07
C PRO A 121 5.85 -3.04 3.04
N VAL A 122 4.63 -3.56 3.25
CA VAL A 122 4.39 -4.73 4.11
C VAL A 122 4.29 -6.00 3.28
N THR A 123 3.31 -6.06 2.38
CA THR A 123 3.11 -7.25 1.52
C THR A 123 2.17 -6.93 0.35
N MET A 124 2.22 -7.77 -0.67
CA MET A 124 1.19 -7.81 -1.71
C MET A 124 0.00 -8.64 -1.24
N ALA A 125 -1.12 -7.99 -0.94
CA ALA A 125 -2.31 -8.64 -0.40
C ALA A 125 -3.07 -9.51 -1.43
N GLY A 126 -2.91 -9.21 -2.72
CA GLY A 126 -3.55 -9.95 -3.79
C GLY A 126 -3.24 -9.39 -5.17
N SER A 127 -3.63 -10.11 -6.20
CA SER A 127 -3.56 -9.69 -7.60
C SER A 127 -4.85 -10.03 -8.32
N GLN A 128 -5.18 -9.27 -9.35
CA GLN A 128 -6.31 -9.55 -10.22
C GLN A 128 -5.92 -9.36 -11.68
N PRO A 129 -6.38 -10.21 -12.60
CA PRO A 129 -6.14 -10.03 -14.02
C PRO A 129 -6.95 -8.87 -14.57
N LEU A 130 -6.43 -8.24 -15.62
CA LEU A 130 -7.21 -7.33 -16.46
C LEU A 130 -7.98 -8.12 -17.51
N LEU A 131 -9.20 -7.69 -17.79
CA LEU A 131 -10.05 -8.27 -18.81
C LEU A 131 -10.34 -7.22 -19.89
N LEU A 132 -10.11 -7.59 -21.15
CA LEU A 132 -10.59 -6.80 -22.28
C LEU A 132 -12.03 -7.23 -22.60
N ALA A 133 -12.97 -6.33 -22.41
CA ALA A 133 -14.36 -6.54 -22.77
C ALA A 133 -14.79 -5.52 -23.83
N ILE A 134 -15.65 -5.94 -24.71
CA ILE A 134 -16.22 -5.08 -25.77
C ILE A 134 -17.75 -5.06 -25.68
N ASN A 135 -18.35 -3.97 -26.09
CA ASN A 135 -19.81 -3.89 -26.20
C ASN A 135 -20.30 -4.87 -27.28
N ALA A 136 -21.43 -5.54 -27.06
CA ALA A 136 -22.02 -6.49 -27.99
C ALA A 136 -22.36 -5.91 -29.38
N ALA A 137 -22.52 -4.59 -29.49
CA ALA A 137 -22.74 -3.90 -30.74
C ALA A 137 -21.45 -3.78 -31.60
N VAL A 138 -20.27 -3.95 -31.00
CA VAL A 138 -18.99 -3.97 -31.71
C VAL A 138 -18.85 -5.32 -32.39
N LYS A 139 -18.76 -5.30 -33.73
CA LYS A 139 -18.68 -6.52 -34.54
C LYS A 139 -17.23 -7.06 -34.59
N ALA A 140 -16.80 -7.62 -33.49
CA ALA A 140 -15.53 -8.31 -33.35
C ALA A 140 -15.71 -9.45 -32.31
N ASN A 141 -15.22 -10.64 -32.61
CA ASN A 141 -15.28 -11.81 -31.72
C ASN A 141 -13.87 -12.23 -31.24
N THR A 142 -12.86 -11.67 -31.85
CA THR A 142 -11.45 -11.94 -31.54
C THR A 142 -10.68 -10.62 -31.41
N VAL A 143 -9.53 -10.68 -30.75
CA VAL A 143 -8.63 -9.53 -30.62
C VAL A 143 -8.15 -9.06 -31.99
N GLN A 144 -7.89 -9.98 -32.93
CA GLN A 144 -7.46 -9.67 -34.30
C GLN A 144 -8.55 -8.91 -35.06
N GLU A 145 -9.81 -9.31 -34.93
CA GLU A 145 -10.94 -8.61 -35.54
C GLU A 145 -11.12 -7.23 -34.93
N LEU A 146 -10.95 -7.07 -33.60
CA LEU A 146 -10.99 -5.77 -32.94
C LEU A 146 -9.89 -4.85 -33.46
N ILE A 147 -8.66 -5.35 -33.61
CA ILE A 147 -7.54 -4.59 -34.17
C ILE A 147 -7.83 -4.16 -35.62
N ALA A 148 -8.34 -5.06 -36.46
CA ALA A 148 -8.70 -4.76 -37.84
C ALA A 148 -9.79 -3.69 -37.88
N LEU A 149 -10.81 -3.80 -37.05
CA LEU A 149 -11.89 -2.81 -36.95
C LEU A 149 -11.37 -1.45 -36.50
N ALA A 150 -10.53 -1.40 -35.47
CA ALA A 150 -9.94 -0.16 -34.96
C ALA A 150 -9.05 0.53 -36.00
N LYS A 151 -8.32 -0.25 -36.82
CA LYS A 151 -7.53 0.30 -37.94
C LYS A 151 -8.39 0.83 -39.09
N SER A 152 -9.53 0.21 -39.37
CA SER A 152 -10.46 0.67 -40.39
C SER A 152 -11.27 1.91 -39.97
N ARG A 153 -11.34 2.22 -38.69
CA ARG A 153 -12.11 3.31 -38.11
C ARG A 153 -11.32 4.04 -37.03
N PRO A 154 -10.27 4.78 -37.40
CA PRO A 154 -9.41 5.47 -36.45
C PRO A 154 -10.21 6.53 -35.68
N ASN A 155 -10.03 6.56 -34.35
CA ASN A 155 -10.71 7.46 -33.39
C ASN A 155 -12.23 7.29 -33.27
N GLU A 156 -12.83 6.22 -33.81
CA GLU A 156 -14.27 5.96 -33.64
C GLU A 156 -14.59 5.05 -32.46
N LEU A 157 -13.66 4.19 -32.06
CA LEU A 157 -13.85 3.30 -30.92
C LEU A 157 -13.43 4.00 -29.62
N ASN A 158 -14.32 3.98 -28.65
CA ASN A 158 -14.07 4.55 -27.30
C ASN A 158 -13.60 3.46 -26.33
N VAL A 159 -12.60 3.78 -25.52
CA VAL A 159 -12.09 2.92 -24.45
C VAL A 159 -12.60 3.44 -23.12
N ALA A 160 -13.40 2.63 -22.42
CA ALA A 160 -13.90 2.97 -21.09
C ALA A 160 -12.84 2.57 -20.03
N LEU A 161 -12.41 3.53 -19.22
CA LEU A 161 -11.40 3.38 -18.19
C LEU A 161 -11.92 3.89 -16.85
N ALA A 162 -11.53 3.23 -15.76
CA ALA A 162 -11.94 3.66 -14.43
C ALA A 162 -11.29 5.00 -14.04
N THR A 163 -9.99 5.12 -14.25
CA THR A 163 -9.21 6.36 -14.04
C THR A 163 -7.99 6.36 -14.95
N PRO A 164 -7.43 7.53 -15.31
CA PRO A 164 -6.19 7.61 -16.10
C PRO A 164 -4.98 6.95 -15.44
N SER A 165 -4.96 6.90 -14.10
CA SER A 165 -3.89 6.26 -13.32
C SER A 165 -4.11 4.77 -13.05
N SER A 166 -5.10 4.14 -13.68
CA SER A 166 -5.34 2.70 -13.50
C SER A 166 -4.39 1.84 -14.34
N SER A 167 -4.14 0.62 -13.90
CA SER A 167 -3.43 -0.38 -14.72
C SER A 167 -4.17 -0.69 -16.03
N GLY A 168 -5.51 -0.58 -16.04
CA GLY A 168 -6.32 -0.69 -17.26
C GLY A 168 -6.02 0.41 -18.28
N ALA A 169 -5.79 1.65 -17.81
CA ALA A 169 -5.41 2.75 -18.69
C ALA A 169 -4.05 2.51 -19.33
N LEU A 170 -3.06 2.10 -18.54
CA LEU A 170 -1.73 1.73 -19.10
C LEU A 170 -1.82 0.58 -20.08
N ALA A 171 -2.61 -0.45 -19.78
CA ALA A 171 -2.80 -1.59 -20.67
C ALA A 171 -3.46 -1.17 -22.00
N ALA A 172 -4.46 -0.27 -21.96
CA ALA A 172 -5.12 0.26 -23.14
C ALA A 172 -4.15 1.08 -24.01
N GLU A 173 -3.34 1.95 -23.39
CA GLU A 173 -2.32 2.71 -24.12
C GLU A 173 -1.27 1.79 -24.74
N LEU A 174 -0.80 0.81 -24.00
CA LEU A 174 0.14 -0.19 -24.51
C LEU A 174 -0.47 -0.99 -25.67
N PHE A 175 -1.75 -1.39 -25.56
CA PHE A 175 -2.47 -2.06 -26.65
C PHE A 175 -2.51 -1.20 -27.91
N LYS A 176 -2.86 0.09 -27.80
CA LYS A 176 -2.88 1.03 -28.91
C LYS A 176 -1.50 1.16 -29.59
N ILE A 177 -0.45 1.27 -28.78
CA ILE A 177 0.94 1.37 -29.30
C ILE A 177 1.35 0.08 -30.02
N LEU A 178 1.19 -1.08 -29.39
CA LEU A 178 1.63 -2.36 -29.95
C LEU A 178 0.86 -2.78 -31.20
N THR A 179 -0.40 -2.37 -31.32
CA THR A 179 -1.26 -2.72 -32.46
C THR A 179 -1.31 -1.64 -33.53
N ASN A 180 -0.69 -0.47 -33.27
CA ASN A 180 -0.78 0.71 -34.12
C ASN A 180 -2.24 1.07 -34.44
N THR A 181 -3.08 1.16 -33.39
CA THR A 181 -4.50 1.54 -33.46
C THR A 181 -4.75 2.87 -32.79
N GLN A 182 -5.76 3.61 -33.26
CA GLN A 182 -6.20 4.87 -32.71
C GLN A 182 -7.61 4.68 -32.15
N MET A 183 -7.72 4.70 -30.81
CA MET A 183 -8.98 4.62 -30.07
C MET A 183 -9.01 5.76 -29.03
N VAL A 184 -10.19 6.30 -28.75
CA VAL A 184 -10.41 7.43 -27.82
C VAL A 184 -10.67 6.93 -26.40
#